data_3cb711d7935b118b7a0157c31170753e
#
_entry.id   3cb711d7935b118b7a0157c31170753e
#
_cell.length_a   1.000
_cell.length_b   1.000
_cell.length_c   1.000
_cell.angle_alpha   90.00
_cell.angle_beta   90.00
_cell.angle_gamma   90.00
#
_symmetry.space_group_name_H-M   'P 1'
#
loop_
_entity.id
_entity.type
_entity.pdbx_description
1 polymer ?
#
loop_
_entity_poly.entity_id
_entity_poly.type
_entity_poly.pdbx_seq_one_letter_code
_entity_poly.pdbx_strand_id
1 'polypeptide(L)'
;MKALKPVTAVPPVKAAGRAPGGHRVGLPAETGPSAAHLGRGAAKAPHEVRLIGGQWKRSKLPVIDKPGLRPTPDRVRETLFNWLGNDLTGWRCLDAFAGSGALGFEAASRGAAEVLLLERDADLVRSLRASQQRLKAHTLQVEQADALAWMARCAAQRFDLVLIDPPFGAGLQPAALAAAAPLVGPGGSLYLESPAVLMAAEVPAGFALWRAARAGLVHYHLLRRNN
;
A
#
# COMPACT_ATOMS: atom_id res chain seq x y z
N MET A 1 31.18 21.87 -3.49
CA MET A 1 30.68 21.96 -2.11
C MET A 1 29.70 23.11 -2.02
N LYS A 2 28.39 22.85 -1.96
CA LYS A 2 27.36 23.88 -1.70
C LYS A 2 26.64 23.46 -0.40
N ALA A 3 26.74 24.35 0.59
CA ALA A 3 26.20 24.17 1.93
C ALA A 3 24.68 24.15 1.96
N LEU A 4 24.10 23.22 2.71
CA LEU A 4 22.68 23.13 3.03
C LEU A 4 22.30 24.18 4.09
N LYS A 5 21.21 24.91 3.85
CA LYS A 5 20.60 25.86 4.80
C LYS A 5 19.74 25.10 5.83
N PRO A 6 19.73 25.53 7.10
CA PRO A 6 18.94 24.89 8.14
C PRO A 6 17.45 25.24 8.06
N VAL A 7 16.61 24.26 8.43
CA VAL A 7 15.14 24.37 8.52
C VAL A 7 14.77 25.12 9.78
N THR A 8 13.95 26.15 9.65
CA THR A 8 13.43 27.00 10.72
C THR A 8 12.35 26.29 11.54
N ALA A 9 12.45 26.41 12.85
CA ALA A 9 11.52 25.89 13.85
C ALA A 9 10.19 26.65 13.87
N VAL A 10 9.09 25.92 14.12
CA VAL A 10 7.73 26.43 14.30
C VAL A 10 7.51 26.84 15.77
N PRO A 11 6.94 28.02 16.08
CA PRO A 11 6.70 28.45 17.46
C PRO A 11 5.43 27.82 18.08
N PRO A 12 5.32 27.76 19.44
CA PRO A 12 4.22 27.14 20.14
C PRO A 12 2.97 28.04 20.24
N VAL A 13 1.78 27.41 20.19
CA VAL A 13 0.47 28.05 20.35
C VAL A 13 0.16 28.23 21.84
N LYS A 14 -0.23 29.47 22.21
CA LYS A 14 -0.61 29.88 23.59
C LYS A 14 -2.01 29.37 23.94
N ALA A 15 -2.13 28.83 25.16
CA ALA A 15 -3.38 28.59 25.85
C ALA A 15 -3.96 29.90 26.42
N ALA A 16 -5.26 30.11 26.32
CA ALA A 16 -5.97 31.11 27.09
C ALA A 16 -7.30 30.50 27.60
N GLY A 17 -7.45 30.61 28.90
CA GLY A 17 -8.53 30.02 29.67
C GLY A 17 -9.62 31.03 30.03
N ARG A 18 -10.59 30.46 30.76
CA ARG A 18 -11.53 31.04 31.76
C ARG A 18 -13.00 31.03 31.38
N ALA A 19 -13.75 30.16 32.07
CA ALA A 19 -15.18 30.35 32.41
C ALA A 19 -15.32 31.39 33.57
N PRO A 20 -16.50 31.91 33.97
CA PRO A 20 -17.67 31.11 34.36
C PRO A 20 -19.04 31.81 34.10
N GLY A 21 -20.16 31.12 34.38
CA GLY A 21 -21.45 31.78 34.64
C GLY A 21 -22.66 30.88 34.37
N GLY A 22 -23.20 30.29 35.43
CA GLY A 22 -24.39 29.44 35.35
C GLY A 22 -25.69 30.22 35.25
N HIS A 23 -26.71 29.60 34.67
CA HIS A 23 -28.11 29.76 34.99
C HIS A 23 -28.91 28.50 34.70
N ARG A 24 -29.55 27.96 35.73
CA ARG A 24 -30.58 26.91 35.62
C ARG A 24 -31.88 27.54 35.20
N VAL A 25 -32.61 26.98 34.24
CA VAL A 25 -34.09 26.89 34.22
C VAL A 25 -34.55 25.77 33.27
N GLY A 26 -35.39 24.86 33.81
CA GLY A 26 -36.55 24.30 33.13
C GLY A 26 -36.38 23.19 32.08
N LEU A 27 -36.62 21.95 32.48
CA LEU A 27 -37.07 20.85 31.61
C LEU A 27 -38.50 21.10 31.09
N PRO A 28 -38.79 20.69 29.89
CA PRO A 28 -39.84 19.68 29.70
C PRO A 28 -39.38 18.47 28.87
N ALA A 29 -40.09 17.37 29.12
CA ALA A 29 -39.85 16.03 28.69
C ALA A 29 -40.08 15.77 27.19
N GLU A 30 -39.38 14.73 26.71
CA GLU A 30 -39.80 13.72 25.76
C GLU A 30 -40.07 14.15 24.30
N THR A 31 -39.20 13.77 23.45
CA THR A 31 -39.48 12.83 22.32
C THR A 31 -38.16 12.34 21.76
N GLY A 32 -37.85 11.05 21.88
CA GLY A 32 -36.67 10.43 21.31
C GLY A 32 -36.63 10.52 19.78
N PRO A 33 -35.51 10.87 19.17
CA PRO A 33 -35.37 10.68 17.75
C PRO A 33 -35.10 9.22 17.44
N SER A 34 -35.98 8.71 16.60
CA SER A 34 -35.92 7.45 15.85
C SER A 34 -34.49 7.09 15.42
N ALA A 35 -34.11 5.87 15.73
CA ALA A 35 -32.92 5.21 15.23
C ALA A 35 -33.05 4.92 13.72
N ALA A 36 -32.72 5.90 12.89
CA ALA A 36 -32.69 5.74 11.44
C ALA A 36 -31.66 6.68 10.84
N HIS A 37 -30.35 6.39 11.00
CA HIS A 37 -29.27 6.87 10.13
C HIS A 37 -27.95 6.15 10.44
N LEU A 38 -27.96 4.83 10.39
CA LEU A 38 -26.74 4.02 10.33
C LEU A 38 -26.81 3.12 9.08
N GLY A 39 -26.60 3.71 7.94
CA GLY A 39 -26.57 3.01 6.67
C GLY A 39 -25.83 3.81 5.60
N ARG A 40 -24.63 4.32 5.91
CA ARG A 40 -23.69 4.63 4.82
C ARG A 40 -23.19 3.29 4.35
N GLY A 41 -23.83 2.72 3.34
CA GLY A 41 -23.42 1.50 2.68
C GLY A 41 -21.94 1.57 2.32
N ALA A 42 -21.17 0.59 2.78
CA ALA A 42 -19.82 0.41 2.33
C ALA A 42 -19.83 0.41 0.81
N ALA A 43 -19.12 1.35 0.19
CA ALA A 43 -19.05 1.42 -1.27
C ALA A 43 -18.54 0.06 -1.76
N LYS A 44 -19.36 -0.62 -2.60
CA LYS A 44 -19.01 -1.91 -3.18
C LYS A 44 -17.64 -1.78 -3.86
N ALA A 45 -16.74 -2.72 -3.60
CA ALA A 45 -15.42 -2.71 -4.25
C ALA A 45 -15.61 -2.69 -5.78
N PRO A 46 -14.77 -1.95 -6.53
CA PRO A 46 -14.87 -1.93 -7.97
C PRO A 46 -14.67 -3.35 -8.51
N HIS A 47 -15.52 -3.78 -9.45
CA HIS A 47 -15.39 -5.11 -10.07
C HIS A 47 -14.16 -5.24 -10.98
N GLU A 48 -13.51 -4.13 -11.30
CA GLU A 48 -12.33 -4.07 -12.16
C GLU A 48 -11.38 -2.97 -11.70
N VAL A 49 -10.07 -3.25 -11.81
CA VAL A 49 -8.99 -2.27 -11.64
C VAL A 49 -8.34 -2.02 -12.99
N ARG A 50 -8.12 -0.75 -13.33
CA ARG A 50 -7.47 -0.37 -14.59
C ARG A 50 -5.97 -0.13 -14.38
N LEU A 51 -5.14 -0.67 -15.27
CA LEU A 51 -3.72 -0.33 -15.36
C LEU A 51 -3.54 1.11 -15.87
N ILE A 52 -2.68 1.89 -15.22
CA ILE A 52 -2.53 3.34 -15.43
C ILE A 52 -1.39 3.69 -16.38
N GLY A 53 -0.35 2.87 -16.41
CA GLY A 53 0.86 3.14 -17.21
C GLY A 53 1.41 1.95 -17.96
N GLY A 54 2.50 2.17 -18.70
CA GLY A 54 3.24 1.13 -19.40
C GLY A 54 2.52 0.52 -20.60
N GLN A 55 2.99 -0.67 -21.00
CA GLN A 55 2.53 -1.34 -22.22
C GLN A 55 1.05 -1.78 -22.19
N TRP A 56 0.50 -2.06 -20.99
CA TRP A 56 -0.91 -2.46 -20.83
C TRP A 56 -1.79 -1.34 -20.29
N LYS A 57 -1.40 -0.09 -20.49
CA LYS A 57 -2.20 1.07 -20.08
C LYS A 57 -3.65 0.93 -20.54
N ARG A 58 -4.60 1.21 -19.64
CA ARG A 58 -6.06 1.09 -19.80
C ARG A 58 -6.59 -0.35 -19.81
N SER A 59 -5.76 -1.37 -19.78
CA SER A 59 -6.23 -2.74 -19.57
C SER A 59 -6.83 -2.89 -18.17
N LYS A 60 -7.83 -3.77 -18.03
CA LYS A 60 -8.58 -3.99 -16.81
C LYS A 60 -8.20 -5.33 -16.19
N LEU A 61 -8.04 -5.36 -14.90
CA LEU A 61 -7.88 -6.58 -14.10
C LEU A 61 -9.21 -6.82 -13.37
N PRO A 62 -9.77 -8.04 -13.39
CA PRO A 62 -10.96 -8.35 -12.63
C PRO A 62 -10.66 -8.33 -11.13
N VAL A 63 -11.60 -7.81 -10.34
CA VAL A 63 -11.56 -7.85 -8.88
C VAL A 63 -12.64 -8.82 -8.41
N ILE A 64 -12.22 -9.93 -7.81
CA ILE A 64 -13.15 -10.90 -7.22
C ILE A 64 -13.76 -10.27 -5.96
N ASP A 65 -15.07 -10.40 -5.81
CA ASP A 65 -15.77 -9.92 -4.61
C ASP A 65 -15.44 -10.87 -3.44
N LYS A 66 -14.49 -10.45 -2.60
CA LYS A 66 -14.09 -11.18 -1.38
C LYS A 66 -14.02 -10.22 -0.20
N PRO A 67 -14.44 -10.66 1.00
CA PRO A 67 -14.33 -9.86 2.21
C PRO A 67 -12.88 -9.41 2.44
N GLY A 68 -12.69 -8.09 2.64
CA GLY A 68 -11.37 -7.52 2.91
C GLY A 68 -10.51 -7.24 1.67
N LEU A 69 -10.90 -7.70 0.48
CA LEU A 69 -10.19 -7.35 -0.75
C LEU A 69 -10.60 -5.95 -1.23
N ARG A 70 -9.70 -5.00 -1.14
CA ARG A 70 -9.86 -3.64 -1.68
C ARG A 70 -8.63 -3.34 -2.53
N PRO A 71 -8.78 -3.24 -3.85
CA PRO A 71 -7.62 -2.90 -4.68
C PRO A 71 -7.13 -1.50 -4.35
N THR A 72 -5.81 -1.33 -4.35
CA THR A 72 -5.15 -0.03 -4.19
C THR A 72 -5.72 0.98 -5.20
N PRO A 73 -6.24 2.13 -4.74
CA PRO A 73 -6.86 3.12 -5.64
C PRO A 73 -5.91 3.62 -6.73
N ASP A 74 -6.46 3.96 -7.91
CA ASP A 74 -5.69 4.47 -9.05
C ASP A 74 -4.73 5.59 -8.65
N ARG A 75 -5.21 6.57 -7.85
CA ARG A 75 -4.41 7.71 -7.39
C ARG A 75 -3.21 7.28 -6.53
N VAL A 76 -3.35 6.27 -5.69
CA VAL A 76 -2.26 5.77 -4.85
C VAL A 76 -1.20 5.10 -5.72
N ARG A 77 -1.62 4.25 -6.67
CA ARG A 77 -0.72 3.60 -7.62
C ARG A 77 0.00 4.61 -8.52
N GLU A 78 -0.71 5.62 -9.02
CA GLU A 78 -0.12 6.71 -9.79
C GLU A 78 0.96 7.45 -8.97
N THR A 79 0.66 7.78 -7.71
CA THR A 79 1.64 8.42 -6.82
C THR A 79 2.85 7.54 -6.59
N LEU A 80 2.66 6.26 -6.28
CA LEU A 80 3.75 5.31 -6.07
C LEU A 80 4.68 5.24 -7.28
N PHE A 81 4.11 5.00 -8.48
CA PHE A 81 4.93 4.83 -9.67
C PHE A 81 5.59 6.13 -10.13
N ASN A 82 4.99 7.30 -9.86
CA ASN A 82 5.66 8.59 -10.03
C ASN A 82 6.88 8.73 -9.08
N TRP A 83 6.77 8.29 -7.82
CA TRP A 83 7.89 8.26 -6.90
C TRP A 83 9.02 7.33 -7.36
N LEU A 84 8.69 6.21 -8.00
CA LEU A 84 9.65 5.24 -8.55
C LEU A 84 10.26 5.67 -9.90
N GLY A 85 9.75 6.74 -10.53
CA GLY A 85 10.26 7.27 -11.80
C GLY A 85 9.52 6.76 -13.04
N ASN A 86 8.41 6.04 -12.87
CA ASN A 86 7.53 5.51 -13.93
C ASN A 86 8.12 4.44 -14.86
N ASP A 87 9.41 4.30 -14.98
CA ASP A 87 10.11 3.29 -15.76
C ASP A 87 10.80 2.31 -14.80
N LEU A 88 10.44 1.04 -14.88
CA LEU A 88 11.01 -0.03 -14.09
C LEU A 88 11.80 -1.03 -14.97
N THR A 89 12.26 -0.59 -16.13
CA THR A 89 13.03 -1.44 -17.05
C THR A 89 14.21 -2.09 -16.33
N GLY A 90 14.29 -3.41 -16.41
CA GLY A 90 15.33 -4.21 -15.78
C GLY A 90 15.11 -4.56 -14.30
N TRP A 91 14.10 -4.01 -13.65
CA TRP A 91 13.84 -4.25 -12.22
C TRP A 91 13.25 -5.65 -11.97
N ARG A 92 13.62 -6.23 -10.84
CA ARG A 92 13.04 -7.44 -10.28
C ARG A 92 12.12 -7.02 -9.13
N CYS A 93 10.85 -7.32 -9.26
CA CYS A 93 9.82 -6.87 -8.33
C CYS A 93 9.13 -8.06 -7.64
N LEU A 94 8.80 -7.90 -6.36
CA LEU A 94 7.96 -8.81 -5.61
C LEU A 94 6.68 -8.06 -5.18
N ASP A 95 5.52 -8.60 -5.52
CA ASP A 95 4.23 -8.22 -4.95
C ASP A 95 3.84 -9.30 -3.94
N ALA A 96 4.13 -9.01 -2.66
CA ALA A 96 4.04 -10.03 -1.61
C ALA A 96 2.60 -10.37 -1.19
N PHE A 97 1.63 -9.50 -1.49
CA PHE A 97 0.21 -9.67 -1.17
C PHE A 97 -0.63 -9.26 -2.37
N ALA A 98 -0.56 -10.04 -3.44
CA ALA A 98 -0.97 -9.57 -4.76
C ALA A 98 -2.46 -9.22 -4.89
N GLY A 99 -3.37 -9.92 -4.18
CA GLY A 99 -4.78 -9.65 -4.26
C GLY A 99 -5.33 -9.64 -5.69
N SER A 100 -5.74 -8.47 -6.18
CA SER A 100 -6.16 -8.26 -7.58
C SER A 100 -4.99 -8.20 -8.57
N GLY A 101 -3.75 -8.12 -8.09
CA GLY A 101 -2.55 -7.94 -8.90
C GLY A 101 -2.28 -6.49 -9.33
N ALA A 102 -3.02 -5.52 -8.81
CA ALA A 102 -2.97 -4.14 -9.30
C ALA A 102 -1.57 -3.53 -9.27
N LEU A 103 -0.78 -3.79 -8.21
CA LEU A 103 0.58 -3.28 -8.06
C LEU A 103 1.58 -4.05 -8.94
N GLY A 104 1.56 -5.37 -8.89
CA GLY A 104 2.50 -6.19 -9.64
C GLY A 104 2.30 -6.11 -11.15
N PHE A 105 1.05 -6.12 -11.65
CA PHE A 105 0.79 -5.91 -13.08
C PHE A 105 1.16 -4.50 -13.54
N GLU A 106 1.01 -3.49 -12.69
CA GLU A 106 1.46 -2.14 -13.01
C GLU A 106 2.99 -2.09 -13.14
N ALA A 107 3.73 -2.75 -12.22
CA ALA A 107 5.19 -2.86 -12.30
C ALA A 107 5.64 -3.56 -13.58
N ALA A 108 5.04 -4.70 -13.92
CA ALA A 108 5.31 -5.42 -15.16
C ALA A 108 4.97 -4.59 -16.40
N SER A 109 3.84 -3.87 -16.38
CA SER A 109 3.43 -2.96 -17.47
C SER A 109 4.43 -1.84 -17.72
N ARG A 110 5.18 -1.42 -16.70
CA ARG A 110 6.21 -0.37 -16.75
C ARG A 110 7.62 -0.91 -17.02
N GLY A 111 7.73 -2.15 -17.48
CA GLY A 111 8.97 -2.70 -18.00
C GLY A 111 9.80 -3.52 -17.01
N ALA A 112 9.28 -3.85 -15.83
CA ALA A 112 9.99 -4.73 -14.92
C ALA A 112 10.38 -6.05 -15.62
N ALA A 113 11.63 -6.47 -15.44
CA ALA A 113 12.18 -7.66 -16.10
C ALA A 113 11.67 -8.96 -15.46
N GLU A 114 11.41 -8.92 -14.16
CA GLU A 114 10.81 -10.02 -13.40
C GLU A 114 9.80 -9.44 -12.40
N VAL A 115 8.58 -9.99 -12.36
CA VAL A 115 7.60 -9.68 -11.33
C VAL A 115 7.05 -10.98 -10.77
N LEU A 116 7.23 -11.19 -9.47
CA LEU A 116 6.64 -12.31 -8.75
C LEU A 116 5.45 -11.83 -7.91
N LEU A 117 4.29 -12.44 -8.11
CA LEU A 117 3.08 -12.21 -7.34
C LEU A 117 2.87 -13.38 -6.39
N LEU A 118 2.81 -13.11 -5.09
CA LEU A 118 2.43 -14.09 -4.09
C LEU A 118 0.98 -13.84 -3.67
N GLU A 119 0.18 -14.89 -3.69
CA GLU A 119 -1.20 -14.86 -3.23
C GLU A 119 -1.57 -16.22 -2.60
N ARG A 120 -2.19 -16.21 -1.43
CA ARG A 120 -2.56 -17.44 -0.74
C ARG A 120 -3.91 -18.01 -1.18
N ASP A 121 -4.82 -17.14 -1.62
CA ASP A 121 -6.17 -17.53 -2.03
C ASP A 121 -6.19 -18.12 -3.43
N ALA A 122 -6.66 -19.36 -3.55
CA ALA A 122 -6.65 -20.09 -4.82
C ALA A 122 -7.52 -19.44 -5.92
N ASP A 123 -8.62 -18.75 -5.55
CA ASP A 123 -9.49 -18.09 -6.53
C ASP A 123 -8.81 -16.86 -7.09
N LEU A 124 -8.14 -16.06 -6.22
CA LEU A 124 -7.33 -14.92 -6.64
C LEU A 124 -6.16 -15.37 -7.52
N VAL A 125 -5.46 -16.44 -7.15
CA VAL A 125 -4.39 -17.04 -7.98
C VAL A 125 -4.90 -17.42 -9.38
N ARG A 126 -6.09 -18.04 -9.47
CA ARG A 126 -6.68 -18.37 -10.79
C ARG A 126 -6.97 -17.10 -11.61
N SER A 127 -7.50 -16.06 -10.99
CA SER A 127 -7.78 -14.77 -11.63
C SER A 127 -6.50 -14.07 -12.10
N LEU A 128 -5.45 -14.08 -11.28
CA LEU A 128 -4.14 -13.53 -11.62
C LEU A 128 -3.52 -14.25 -12.83
N ARG A 129 -3.54 -15.59 -12.84
CA ARG A 129 -3.04 -16.39 -13.96
C ARG A 129 -3.84 -16.18 -15.24
N ALA A 130 -5.18 -16.05 -15.16
CA ALA A 130 -6.01 -15.71 -16.30
C ALA A 130 -5.66 -14.31 -16.86
N SER A 131 -5.44 -13.34 -16.00
CA SER A 131 -4.99 -11.99 -16.40
C SER A 131 -3.59 -12.00 -17.01
N GLN A 132 -2.66 -12.78 -16.45
CA GLN A 132 -1.32 -12.99 -16.98
C GLN A 132 -1.36 -13.54 -18.43
N GLN A 133 -2.15 -14.58 -18.65
CA GLN A 133 -2.32 -15.19 -19.99
C GLN A 133 -2.95 -14.21 -20.98
N ARG A 134 -4.04 -13.54 -20.58
CA ARG A 134 -4.77 -12.57 -21.42
C ARG A 134 -3.89 -11.40 -21.86
N LEU A 135 -3.04 -10.90 -20.95
CA LEU A 135 -2.13 -9.79 -21.22
C LEU A 135 -0.81 -10.24 -21.84
N LYS A 136 -0.58 -11.55 -21.97
CA LYS A 136 0.71 -12.13 -22.40
C LYS A 136 1.87 -11.61 -21.56
N ALA A 137 1.67 -11.54 -20.24
CA ALA A 137 2.61 -10.98 -19.28
C ALA A 137 3.71 -12.00 -18.93
N HIS A 138 4.66 -12.19 -19.84
CA HIS A 138 5.70 -13.23 -19.76
C HIS A 138 6.72 -12.96 -18.63
N THR A 139 6.93 -11.71 -18.26
CA THR A 139 7.83 -11.30 -17.17
C THR A 139 7.22 -11.47 -15.78
N LEU A 140 5.92 -11.81 -15.72
CA LEU A 140 5.16 -11.94 -14.49
C LEU A 140 4.95 -13.41 -14.16
N GLN A 141 5.17 -13.79 -12.90
CA GLN A 141 4.91 -15.12 -12.36
C GLN A 141 3.91 -15.04 -11.21
N VAL A 142 3.02 -16.03 -11.10
CA VAL A 142 2.03 -16.11 -10.01
C VAL A 142 2.26 -17.40 -9.22
N GLU A 143 2.60 -17.23 -7.96
CA GLU A 143 2.80 -18.34 -7.02
C GLU A 143 1.71 -18.34 -5.93
N GLN A 144 1.11 -19.50 -5.69
CA GLN A 144 0.21 -19.66 -4.56
C GLN A 144 1.02 -19.95 -3.31
N ALA A 145 1.14 -18.94 -2.43
CA ALA A 145 1.96 -19.03 -1.23
C ALA A 145 1.47 -18.12 -0.11
N ASP A 146 1.80 -18.50 1.12
CA ASP A 146 1.80 -17.55 2.24
C ASP A 146 3.04 -16.65 2.12
N ALA A 147 2.81 -15.34 2.07
CA ALA A 147 3.84 -14.34 1.82
C ALA A 147 4.96 -14.37 2.87
N LEU A 148 4.61 -14.45 4.17
CA LEU A 148 5.60 -14.44 5.25
C LEU A 148 6.46 -15.69 5.21
N ALA A 149 5.83 -16.85 5.07
CA ALA A 149 6.54 -18.13 4.98
C ALA A 149 7.43 -18.22 3.73
N TRP A 150 6.99 -17.64 2.61
CA TRP A 150 7.77 -17.56 1.38
C TRP A 150 8.98 -16.65 1.53
N MET A 151 8.76 -15.41 2.02
CA MET A 151 9.83 -14.42 2.21
C MET A 151 10.91 -14.91 3.18
N ALA A 152 10.53 -15.64 4.24
CA ALA A 152 11.50 -16.21 5.20
C ALA A 152 12.49 -17.22 4.58
N ARG A 153 12.17 -17.81 3.43
CA ARG A 153 12.99 -18.80 2.72
C ARG A 153 13.66 -18.27 1.46
N CYS A 154 13.29 -17.06 1.05
CA CYS A 154 13.83 -16.44 -0.16
C CYS A 154 15.27 -15.98 0.05
N ALA A 155 16.08 -16.06 -1.02
CA ALA A 155 17.42 -15.50 -1.01
C ALA A 155 17.43 -13.99 -0.76
N ALA A 156 18.38 -13.53 0.05
CA ALA A 156 18.57 -12.11 0.31
C ALA A 156 18.94 -11.33 -0.97
N GLN A 157 18.61 -10.04 -0.99
CA GLN A 157 18.99 -9.09 -2.05
C GLN A 157 18.55 -9.53 -3.48
N ARG A 158 17.42 -10.22 -3.57
CA ARG A 158 16.90 -10.72 -4.84
C ARG A 158 16.15 -9.66 -5.65
N PHE A 159 15.52 -8.67 -4.98
CA PHE A 159 14.61 -7.73 -5.60
C PHE A 159 15.10 -6.28 -5.53
N ASP A 160 14.72 -5.51 -6.53
CA ASP A 160 14.91 -4.07 -6.60
C ASP A 160 13.72 -3.32 -5.99
N LEU A 161 12.52 -3.96 -5.99
CA LEU A 161 11.30 -3.44 -5.36
C LEU A 161 10.52 -4.58 -4.70
N VAL A 162 10.12 -4.39 -3.44
CA VAL A 162 9.13 -5.25 -2.76
C VAL A 162 7.92 -4.41 -2.39
N LEU A 163 6.74 -4.85 -2.85
CA LEU A 163 5.44 -4.25 -2.60
C LEU A 163 4.74 -5.02 -1.48
N ILE A 164 4.34 -4.30 -0.42
CA ILE A 164 3.77 -4.86 0.81
C ILE A 164 2.42 -4.17 1.07
N ASP A 165 1.33 -4.82 0.68
CA ASP A 165 -0.05 -4.36 0.94
C ASP A 165 -0.85 -5.49 1.61
N PRO A 166 -0.54 -5.83 2.88
CA PRO A 166 -1.21 -6.92 3.58
C PRO A 166 -2.65 -6.54 3.95
N PRO A 167 -3.55 -7.52 4.13
CA PRO A 167 -4.93 -7.28 4.53
C PRO A 167 -5.01 -6.44 5.81
N PHE A 168 -5.78 -5.34 5.78
CA PHE A 168 -6.00 -4.50 6.95
C PHE A 168 -6.72 -5.27 8.05
N GLY A 169 -6.33 -5.05 9.30
CA GLY A 169 -6.87 -5.73 10.48
C GLY A 169 -6.17 -7.04 10.84
N ALA A 170 -5.30 -7.57 9.98
CA ALA A 170 -4.51 -8.76 10.30
C ALA A 170 -3.22 -8.46 11.11
N GLY A 171 -2.84 -7.19 11.26
CA GLY A 171 -1.62 -6.78 12.00
C GLY A 171 -0.32 -7.29 11.39
N LEU A 172 -0.30 -7.59 10.10
CA LEU A 172 0.84 -8.23 9.42
C LEU A 172 1.95 -7.26 9.01
N GLN A 173 1.70 -5.94 9.05
CA GLN A 173 2.61 -4.93 8.52
C GLN A 173 4.03 -5.02 9.12
N PRO A 174 4.23 -5.09 10.46
CA PRO A 174 5.58 -5.19 11.03
C PRO A 174 6.30 -6.47 10.61
N ALA A 175 5.61 -7.61 10.65
CA ALA A 175 6.19 -8.91 10.28
C ALA A 175 6.52 -8.95 8.78
N ALA A 176 5.65 -8.41 7.92
CA ALA A 176 5.88 -8.35 6.48
C ALA A 176 7.05 -7.44 6.13
N LEU A 177 7.14 -6.27 6.78
CA LEU A 177 8.24 -5.33 6.58
C LEU A 177 9.58 -5.94 7.00
N ALA A 178 9.63 -6.61 8.17
CA ALA A 178 10.80 -7.30 8.66
C ALA A 178 11.24 -8.45 7.74
N ALA A 179 10.28 -9.25 7.22
CA ALA A 179 10.55 -10.36 6.31
C ALA A 179 11.01 -9.88 4.92
N ALA A 180 10.51 -8.75 4.45
CA ALA A 180 10.83 -8.19 3.14
C ALA A 180 12.18 -7.45 3.09
N ALA A 181 12.59 -6.83 4.20
CA ALA A 181 13.79 -5.99 4.23
C ALA A 181 15.08 -6.71 3.75
N PRO A 182 15.37 -7.97 4.15
CA PRO A 182 16.54 -8.69 3.66
C PRO A 182 16.50 -8.97 2.15
N LEU A 183 15.32 -9.01 1.53
CA LEU A 183 15.12 -9.40 0.14
C LEU A 183 15.46 -8.29 -0.85
N VAL A 184 15.49 -7.04 -0.40
CA VAL A 184 15.78 -5.88 -1.24
C VAL A 184 17.28 -5.71 -1.41
N GLY A 185 17.74 -5.55 -2.66
CA GLY A 185 19.14 -5.27 -2.98
C GLY A 185 19.58 -3.85 -2.62
N PRO A 186 20.90 -3.55 -2.70
CA PRO A 186 21.42 -2.20 -2.52
C PRO A 186 20.73 -1.20 -3.44
N GLY A 187 20.36 -0.02 -2.92
CA GLY A 187 19.63 1.02 -3.67
C GLY A 187 18.18 0.69 -4.02
N GLY A 188 17.70 -0.51 -3.70
CA GLY A 188 16.32 -0.93 -3.93
C GLY A 188 15.34 -0.33 -2.93
N SER A 189 14.06 -0.66 -3.08
CA SER A 189 12.97 -0.02 -2.34
C SER A 189 11.97 -1.01 -1.75
N LEU A 190 11.39 -0.62 -0.61
CA LEU A 190 10.19 -1.24 -0.01
C LEU A 190 9.02 -0.27 -0.11
N TYR A 191 7.91 -0.72 -0.61
CA TYR A 191 6.63 -0.02 -0.52
C TYR A 191 5.74 -0.70 0.52
N LEU A 192 5.14 0.08 1.41
CA LEU A 192 4.25 -0.41 2.46
C LEU A 192 2.94 0.37 2.49
N GLU A 193 1.80 -0.32 2.41
CA GLU A 193 0.49 0.21 2.81
C GLU A 193 0.16 -0.19 4.24
N SER A 194 -0.38 0.76 5.03
CA SER A 194 -0.71 0.53 6.43
C SER A 194 -1.89 1.40 6.88
N PRO A 195 -2.63 1.00 7.92
CA PRO A 195 -3.70 1.81 8.51
C PRO A 195 -3.18 3.02 9.30
N ALA A 196 -1.89 3.05 9.63
CA ALA A 196 -1.26 4.10 10.43
C ALA A 196 0.05 4.59 9.79
N VAL A 197 0.53 5.73 10.24
CA VAL A 197 1.84 6.28 9.86
C VAL A 197 2.92 5.34 10.37
N LEU A 198 3.89 5.01 9.52
CA LEU A 198 5.09 4.27 9.92
C LEU A 198 5.98 5.15 10.80
N MET A 199 6.23 4.72 12.01
CA MET A 199 7.10 5.43 12.95
C MET A 199 8.57 5.18 12.64
N ALA A 200 9.44 6.12 12.98
CA ALA A 200 10.89 6.00 12.71
C ALA A 200 11.51 4.73 13.31
N ALA A 201 11.05 4.28 14.47
CA ALA A 201 11.50 3.05 15.12
C ALA A 201 11.07 1.76 14.39
N GLU A 202 10.10 1.83 13.50
CA GLU A 202 9.59 0.70 12.71
C GLU A 202 10.30 0.56 11.36
N VAL A 203 11.09 1.57 10.97
CA VAL A 203 11.88 1.52 9.73
C VAL A 203 12.99 0.49 9.89
N PRO A 204 13.09 -0.52 8.99
CA PRO A 204 14.10 -1.55 9.09
C PRO A 204 15.53 -0.97 9.06
N ALA A 205 16.46 -1.60 9.78
CA ALA A 205 17.85 -1.23 9.73
C ALA A 205 18.38 -1.26 8.28
N GLY A 206 19.15 -0.25 7.91
CA GLY A 206 19.66 -0.09 6.55
C GLY A 206 18.68 0.52 5.55
N PHE A 207 17.51 0.98 6.01
CA PHE A 207 16.55 1.72 5.19
C PHE A 207 16.33 3.13 5.71
N ALA A 208 15.90 4.01 4.82
CA ALA A 208 15.39 5.33 5.15
C ALA A 208 13.99 5.54 4.56
N LEU A 209 13.08 6.15 5.31
CA LEU A 209 11.80 6.61 4.77
C LEU A 209 12.05 7.72 3.75
N TRP A 210 11.76 7.43 2.49
CA TRP A 210 12.02 8.40 1.41
C TRP A 210 10.78 9.23 1.06
N ARG A 211 9.61 8.60 1.04
CA ARG A 211 8.33 9.25 0.75
C ARG A 211 7.23 8.64 1.61
N ALA A 212 6.28 9.46 1.99
CA ALA A 212 5.05 9.03 2.65
C ALA A 212 3.89 9.90 2.20
N ALA A 213 2.70 9.30 2.10
CA ALA A 213 1.46 10.04 1.85
C ALA A 213 0.26 9.27 2.43
N ARG A 214 -0.93 9.86 2.28
CA ARG A 214 -2.19 9.29 2.76
C ARG A 214 -3.30 9.44 1.73
N ALA A 215 -4.11 8.41 1.60
CA ALA A 215 -5.35 8.44 0.82
C ALA A 215 -6.49 7.80 1.63
N GLY A 216 -7.42 8.63 2.10
CA GLY A 216 -8.47 8.18 3.00
C GLY A 216 -7.89 7.66 4.33
N LEU A 217 -8.13 6.38 4.64
CA LEU A 217 -7.62 5.71 5.84
C LEU A 217 -6.30 4.97 5.60
N VAL A 218 -5.78 4.98 4.37
CA VAL A 218 -4.56 4.26 4.00
C VAL A 218 -3.38 5.22 4.03
N HIS A 219 -2.36 4.89 4.80
CA HIS A 219 -1.04 5.47 4.75
C HIS A 219 -0.16 4.60 3.86
N TYR A 220 0.62 5.22 3.00
CA TYR A 220 1.56 4.48 2.15
C TYR A 220 2.92 5.13 2.16
N HIS A 221 3.93 4.28 2.19
CA HIS A 221 5.31 4.64 2.49
C HIS A 221 6.24 4.00 1.46
N LEU A 222 7.22 4.75 1.02
CA LEU A 222 8.31 4.24 0.19
C LEU A 222 9.62 4.41 0.97
N LEU A 223 10.25 3.29 1.27
CA LEU A 223 11.55 3.23 1.94
C LEU A 223 12.62 2.89 0.90
N ARG A 224 13.79 3.48 1.03
CA ARG A 224 14.97 3.12 0.21
C ARG A 224 16.03 2.47 1.08
N ARG A 225 16.63 1.41 0.53
CA ARG A 225 17.79 0.80 1.13
C ARG A 225 19.00 1.72 0.96
N ASN A 226 19.72 1.97 2.04
CA ASN A 226 20.99 2.69 2.00
C ASN A 226 22.02 1.85 1.23
N ASN A 227 22.88 2.51 0.48
CA ASN A 227 23.99 1.87 -0.23
C ASN A 227 25.07 1.37 0.74
#